data_c87db3b2d28b373d9ad3431be3b0d1bd
#
_entry.id   c87db3b2d28b373d9ad3431be3b0d1bd
#
_cell.length_a   1.000
_cell.length_b   1.000
_cell.length_c   1.000
_cell.angle_alpha   90.00
_cell.angle_beta   90.00
_cell.angle_gamma   90.00
#
_symmetry.space_group_name_H-M   'P 1'
#
loop_
_entity.id
_entity.type
_entity.pdbx_description
1 polymer ?
#
loop_
_entity_poly.entity_id
_entity_poly.type
_entity_poly.pdbx_seq_one_letter_code
_entity_poly.pdbx_strand_id
1 'polypeptide(L)'
;YGLTYISETFDVSLQEGTEDEAQKLACDAAFALQVWPKAAAELDKASLAELYDTIEEPLIHTLAVMEMNGFTVDTDRLMAMKSELSRQADALEEAIYDDAGETFNINSPKQLGVILFEKLQLPVIKKTKTGYSTDSSVLEALSDKHPMINKILQFRALKKLISTYLDGLEPLIVPETGRIYT
;
A
#
# COMPACT_ATOMS: atom_id res chain seq x y z
N TYR A 1 8.74 -0.99 16.01
CA TYR A 1 9.76 -1.83 16.67
C TYR A 1 9.06 -2.80 17.61
N GLY A 2 9.45 -4.10 17.62
CA GLY A 2 8.88 -5.08 18.54
C GLY A 2 9.38 -4.91 19.99
N LEU A 3 8.62 -5.43 20.97
CA LEU A 3 8.98 -5.33 22.38
C LEU A 3 10.36 -5.90 22.69
N THR A 4 10.80 -6.95 21.99
CA THR A 4 12.14 -7.53 22.11
C THR A 4 13.24 -6.51 21.80
N TYR A 5 13.10 -5.75 20.70
CA TYR A 5 14.05 -4.71 20.35
C TYR A 5 14.12 -3.60 21.42
N ILE A 6 12.98 -3.19 21.97
CA ILE A 6 12.90 -2.19 23.05
C ILE A 6 13.56 -2.72 24.31
N SER A 7 13.29 -3.99 24.67
CA SER A 7 13.90 -4.69 25.80
C SER A 7 15.42 -4.68 25.73
N GLU A 8 15.98 -5.05 24.58
CA GLU A 8 17.43 -5.05 24.35
C GLU A 8 18.03 -3.64 24.36
N THR A 9 17.35 -2.67 23.70
CA THR A 9 17.83 -1.29 23.59
C THR A 9 17.93 -0.60 24.94
N PHE A 10 16.95 -0.82 25.82
CA PHE A 10 16.87 -0.16 27.12
C PHE A 10 17.34 -1.04 28.31
N ASP A 11 17.81 -2.24 28.04
CA ASP A 11 18.20 -3.20 29.07
C ASP A 11 17.10 -3.36 30.13
N VAL A 12 15.89 -3.68 29.72
CA VAL A 12 14.71 -3.95 30.55
C VAL A 12 14.21 -5.35 30.25
N SER A 13 14.07 -6.18 31.26
CA SER A 13 13.63 -7.56 31.11
C SER A 13 12.17 -7.60 30.65
N LEU A 14 11.91 -8.18 29.48
CA LEU A 14 10.58 -8.50 28.99
C LEU A 14 10.15 -9.82 29.65
N GLN A 15 9.05 -9.82 30.39
CA GLN A 15 8.48 -11.07 30.91
C GLN A 15 7.77 -11.80 29.77
N GLU A 16 8.16 -13.05 29.50
CA GLU A 16 7.50 -13.87 28.52
C GLU A 16 6.02 -14.08 28.90
N GLY A 17 5.16 -13.95 27.90
CA GLY A 17 3.72 -13.97 28.09
C GLY A 17 3.21 -15.32 28.63
N THR A 18 2.24 -15.23 29.47
CA THR A 18 1.39 -16.35 29.87
C THR A 18 0.23 -16.49 28.87
N GLU A 19 -0.48 -17.61 28.88
CA GLU A 19 -1.72 -17.80 28.08
C GLU A 19 -2.88 -16.91 28.58
N ASP A 20 -2.74 -16.32 29.77
CA ASP A 20 -3.73 -15.39 30.34
C ASP A 20 -3.53 -13.98 29.78
N GLU A 21 -4.51 -13.51 29.05
CA GLU A 21 -4.51 -12.19 28.39
C GLU A 21 -4.41 -11.04 29.41
N ALA A 22 -5.07 -11.14 30.57
CA ALA A 22 -5.02 -10.13 31.61
C ALA A 22 -3.61 -10.02 32.22
N GLN A 23 -2.94 -11.16 32.44
CA GLN A 23 -1.57 -11.20 32.92
C GLN A 23 -0.59 -10.67 31.88
N LYS A 24 -0.80 -10.96 30.61
CA LYS A 24 0.00 -10.41 29.52
C LYS A 24 -0.10 -8.88 29.47
N LEU A 25 -1.30 -8.33 29.53
CA LEU A 25 -1.51 -6.87 29.55
C LEU A 25 -0.85 -6.21 30.77
N ALA A 26 -0.91 -6.87 31.96
CA ALA A 26 -0.24 -6.38 33.14
C ALA A 26 1.30 -6.37 32.99
N CYS A 27 1.88 -7.41 32.37
CA CYS A 27 3.31 -7.48 32.07
C CYS A 27 3.72 -6.39 31.07
N ASP A 28 2.96 -6.16 30.02
CA ASP A 28 3.24 -5.12 29.02
C ASP A 28 3.17 -3.72 29.64
N ALA A 29 2.21 -3.46 30.51
CA ALA A 29 2.11 -2.21 31.26
C ALA A 29 3.31 -2.01 32.22
N ALA A 30 3.68 -3.05 32.95
CA ALA A 30 4.85 -3.01 33.84
C ALA A 30 6.16 -2.79 33.09
N PHE A 31 6.29 -3.39 31.91
CA PHE A 31 7.43 -3.19 31.00
C PHE A 31 7.49 -1.73 30.54
N ALA A 32 6.39 -1.15 30.08
CA ALA A 32 6.32 0.25 29.66
C ALA A 32 6.76 1.21 30.77
N LEU A 33 6.32 0.97 32.03
CA LEU A 33 6.72 1.76 33.18
C LEU A 33 8.24 1.68 33.50
N GLN A 34 8.88 0.55 33.20
CA GLN A 34 10.33 0.39 33.43
C GLN A 34 11.16 1.01 32.27
N VAL A 35 10.62 0.97 31.05
CA VAL A 35 11.29 1.54 29.86
C VAL A 35 11.24 3.08 29.89
N TRP A 36 10.13 3.66 30.31
CA TRP A 36 9.89 5.11 30.22
C TRP A 36 11.01 5.97 30.82
N PRO A 37 11.48 5.76 32.09
CA PRO A 37 12.56 6.59 32.65
C PRO A 37 13.86 6.54 31.84
N LYS A 38 14.15 5.39 31.25
CA LYS A 38 15.35 5.20 30.43
C LYS A 38 15.20 5.88 29.07
N ALA A 39 14.03 5.77 28.45
CA ALA A 39 13.71 6.46 27.19
C ALA A 39 13.72 7.99 27.37
N ALA A 40 13.13 8.51 28.45
CA ALA A 40 13.17 9.94 28.78
C ALA A 40 14.61 10.46 28.94
N ALA A 41 15.46 9.70 29.60
CA ALA A 41 16.88 10.09 29.75
C ALA A 41 17.62 10.11 28.38
N GLU A 42 17.28 9.23 27.45
CA GLU A 42 17.86 9.27 26.10
C GLU A 42 17.31 10.46 25.27
N LEU A 43 16.03 10.81 25.42
CA LEU A 43 15.46 12.03 24.81
C LEU A 43 16.19 13.30 25.32
N ASP A 44 16.44 13.40 26.60
CA ASP A 44 17.21 14.51 27.20
C ASP A 44 18.64 14.59 26.64
N LYS A 45 19.35 13.47 26.61
CA LYS A 45 20.70 13.40 26.02
C LYS A 45 20.73 13.80 24.55
N ALA A 46 19.70 13.43 23.80
CA ALA A 46 19.58 13.77 22.39
C ALA A 46 19.05 15.19 22.16
N SER A 47 18.70 15.95 23.20
CA SER A 47 18.04 17.26 23.13
C SER A 47 16.70 17.22 22.38
N LEU A 48 15.95 16.12 22.52
CA LEU A 48 14.65 15.88 21.88
C LEU A 48 13.46 15.96 22.85
N ALA A 49 13.69 16.21 24.15
CA ALA A 49 12.62 16.24 25.14
C ALA A 49 11.55 17.30 24.82
N GLU A 50 11.96 18.53 24.43
CA GLU A 50 11.03 19.58 24.04
C GLU A 50 10.18 19.19 22.80
N LEU A 51 10.79 18.55 21.81
CA LEU A 51 10.06 18.04 20.64
C LEU A 51 9.02 16.99 21.06
N TYR A 52 9.40 16.07 21.93
CA TYR A 52 8.51 15.03 22.44
C TYR A 52 7.32 15.66 23.19
N ASP A 53 7.58 16.51 24.17
CA ASP A 53 6.55 17.09 25.04
C ASP A 53 5.59 18.03 24.29
N THR A 54 6.11 18.76 23.29
CA THR A 54 5.31 19.80 22.61
C THR A 54 4.63 19.32 21.33
N ILE A 55 5.13 18.25 20.72
CA ILE A 55 4.62 17.76 19.42
C ILE A 55 4.21 16.29 19.51
N GLU A 56 5.12 15.38 19.84
CA GLU A 56 4.89 13.95 19.73
C GLU A 56 3.84 13.44 20.72
N GLU A 57 3.92 13.82 21.97
CA GLU A 57 2.95 13.40 22.99
C GLU A 57 1.54 13.97 22.72
N PRO A 58 1.35 15.28 22.45
CA PRO A 58 0.05 15.83 22.09
C PRO A 58 -0.51 15.22 20.79
N LEU A 59 0.35 14.83 19.85
CA LEU A 59 -0.05 14.20 18.58
C LEU A 59 -0.75 12.85 18.82
N ILE A 60 -0.33 12.08 19.84
CA ILE A 60 -0.98 10.82 20.20
C ILE A 60 -2.48 11.01 20.43
N HIS A 61 -2.85 12.03 21.22
CA HIS A 61 -4.27 12.33 21.47
C HIS A 61 -4.99 12.75 20.20
N THR A 62 -4.37 13.58 19.38
CA THR A 62 -4.95 14.05 18.11
C THR A 62 -5.21 12.87 17.16
N LEU A 63 -4.24 11.97 17.00
CA LEU A 63 -4.38 10.79 16.17
C LEU A 63 -5.48 9.85 16.69
N ALA A 64 -5.51 9.60 18.00
CA ALA A 64 -6.56 8.79 18.61
C ALA A 64 -7.97 9.34 18.34
N VAL A 65 -8.15 10.67 18.44
CA VAL A 65 -9.42 11.32 18.10
C VAL A 65 -9.74 11.20 16.61
N MET A 66 -8.76 11.31 15.73
CA MET A 66 -8.95 11.12 14.28
C MET A 66 -9.37 9.68 13.97
N GLU A 67 -8.71 8.69 14.56
CA GLU A 67 -9.04 7.26 14.41
C GLU A 67 -10.46 6.96 14.92
N MET A 68 -10.83 7.49 16.08
CA MET A 68 -12.17 7.31 16.66
C MET A 68 -13.27 7.98 15.82
N ASN A 69 -13.00 9.13 15.22
CA ASN A 69 -13.96 9.83 14.38
C ASN A 69 -14.08 9.20 12.99
N GLY A 70 -12.99 8.66 12.46
CA GLY A 70 -12.91 8.22 11.07
C GLY A 70 -13.24 9.33 10.08
N PHE A 71 -13.40 8.97 8.82
CA PHE A 71 -13.82 9.91 7.78
C PHE A 71 -14.99 9.35 6.96
N THR A 72 -15.91 10.23 6.58
CA THR A 72 -17.09 9.86 5.79
C THR A 72 -16.72 9.62 4.34
N VAL A 73 -17.23 8.55 3.77
CA VAL A 73 -17.06 8.20 2.36
C VAL A 73 -18.38 8.38 1.62
N ASP A 74 -18.35 9.11 0.52
CA ASP A 74 -19.47 9.18 -0.42
C ASP A 74 -19.49 7.89 -1.25
N THR A 75 -20.23 6.90 -0.76
CA THR A 75 -20.30 5.56 -1.34
C THR A 75 -20.91 5.56 -2.73
N ASP A 76 -21.91 6.40 -3.00
CA ASP A 76 -22.56 6.49 -4.31
C ASP A 76 -21.57 7.00 -5.35
N ARG A 77 -20.80 8.02 -4.98
CA ARG A 77 -19.76 8.57 -5.86
C ARG A 77 -18.61 7.59 -6.05
N LEU A 78 -18.21 6.85 -5.02
CA LEU A 78 -17.19 5.80 -5.11
C LEU A 78 -17.61 4.72 -6.10
N MET A 79 -18.84 4.23 -6.01
CA MET A 79 -19.38 3.21 -6.90
C MET A 79 -19.54 3.71 -8.34
N ALA A 80 -20.01 4.94 -8.53
CA ALA A 80 -20.09 5.56 -9.84
C ALA A 80 -18.71 5.70 -10.49
N MET A 81 -17.70 6.12 -9.73
CA MET A 81 -16.32 6.20 -10.19
C MET A 81 -15.76 4.82 -10.55
N LYS A 82 -15.99 3.79 -9.71
CA LYS A 82 -15.58 2.41 -9.98
C LYS A 82 -16.18 1.90 -11.29
N SER A 83 -17.47 2.12 -11.50
CA SER A 83 -18.16 1.72 -12.73
C SER A 83 -17.58 2.39 -13.97
N GLU A 84 -17.34 3.70 -13.91
CA GLU A 84 -16.77 4.46 -15.03
C GLU A 84 -15.33 4.03 -15.35
N LEU A 85 -14.48 3.88 -14.34
CA LEU A 85 -13.09 3.45 -14.55
C LEU A 85 -13.01 2.01 -15.04
N SER A 86 -13.90 1.13 -14.57
CA SER A 86 -13.99 -0.25 -15.08
C SER A 86 -14.36 -0.27 -16.56
N ARG A 87 -15.39 0.50 -16.97
CA ARG A 87 -15.78 0.62 -18.37
C ARG A 87 -14.63 1.13 -19.26
N GLN A 88 -13.84 2.09 -18.76
CA GLN A 88 -12.66 2.58 -19.50
C GLN A 88 -11.56 1.51 -19.59
N ALA A 89 -11.33 0.76 -18.51
CA ALA A 89 -10.37 -0.34 -18.53
C ALA A 89 -10.76 -1.45 -19.49
N ASP A 90 -12.04 -1.82 -19.53
CA ASP A 90 -12.56 -2.85 -20.43
C ASP A 90 -12.44 -2.41 -21.91
N ALA A 91 -12.74 -1.16 -22.21
CA ALA A 91 -12.56 -0.60 -23.55
C ALA A 91 -11.08 -0.59 -23.99
N LEU A 92 -10.15 -0.30 -23.06
CA LEU A 92 -8.71 -0.39 -23.33
C LEU A 92 -8.26 -1.84 -23.54
N GLU A 93 -8.80 -2.77 -22.76
CA GLU A 93 -8.51 -4.20 -22.89
C GLU A 93 -8.89 -4.73 -24.26
N GLU A 94 -10.11 -4.43 -24.73
CA GLU A 94 -10.56 -4.77 -26.10
C GLU A 94 -9.65 -4.16 -27.15
N ALA A 95 -9.31 -2.86 -27.03
CA ALA A 95 -8.44 -2.19 -27.99
C ALA A 95 -6.99 -2.74 -27.98
N ILE A 96 -6.51 -3.28 -26.86
CA ILE A 96 -5.22 -3.97 -26.77
C ILE A 96 -5.27 -5.32 -27.47
N TYR A 97 -6.37 -6.09 -27.32
CA TYR A 97 -6.55 -7.35 -28.00
C TYR A 97 -6.67 -7.18 -29.53
N ASP A 98 -7.35 -6.13 -29.96
CA ASP A 98 -7.43 -5.77 -31.39
C ASP A 98 -6.04 -5.46 -31.98
N ASP A 99 -5.23 -4.65 -31.25
CA ASP A 99 -3.86 -4.34 -31.67
C ASP A 99 -2.96 -5.58 -31.69
N ALA A 100 -3.16 -6.51 -30.76
CA ALA A 100 -2.39 -7.75 -30.66
C ALA A 100 -2.85 -8.82 -31.66
N GLY A 101 -4.12 -8.77 -32.09
CA GLY A 101 -4.79 -9.77 -32.92
C GLY A 101 -5.09 -11.08 -32.18
N GLU A 102 -5.04 -11.08 -30.85
CA GLU A 102 -5.39 -12.22 -30.00
C GLU A 102 -5.61 -11.76 -28.54
N THR A 103 -6.35 -12.58 -27.79
CA THR A 103 -6.56 -12.37 -26.36
C THR A 103 -5.42 -12.99 -25.54
N PHE A 104 -4.98 -12.29 -24.49
CA PHE A 104 -3.93 -12.74 -23.59
C PHE A 104 -4.08 -12.04 -22.22
N ASN A 105 -3.40 -12.51 -21.20
CA ASN A 105 -3.41 -11.82 -19.91
C ASN A 105 -2.41 -10.64 -19.92
N ILE A 106 -2.94 -9.41 -20.05
CA ILE A 106 -2.18 -8.15 -20.09
C ILE A 106 -1.37 -7.92 -18.79
N ASN A 107 -1.85 -8.47 -17.66
CA ASN A 107 -1.17 -8.39 -16.37
C ASN A 107 -0.08 -9.45 -16.20
N SER A 108 0.04 -10.42 -17.13
CA SER A 108 1.10 -11.41 -17.12
C SER A 108 2.34 -10.88 -17.85
N PRO A 109 3.46 -10.58 -17.15
CA PRO A 109 4.68 -10.12 -17.82
C PRO A 109 5.19 -11.10 -18.87
N LYS A 110 4.98 -12.41 -18.66
CA LYS A 110 5.39 -13.45 -19.59
C LYS A 110 4.60 -13.39 -20.88
N GLN A 111 3.26 -13.36 -20.82
CA GLN A 111 2.41 -13.32 -22.01
C GLN A 111 2.58 -11.99 -22.76
N LEU A 112 2.55 -10.88 -22.03
CA LEU A 112 2.77 -9.56 -22.63
C LEU A 112 4.15 -9.46 -23.29
N GLY A 113 5.19 -10.04 -22.67
CA GLY A 113 6.53 -10.07 -23.25
C GLY A 113 6.58 -10.81 -24.58
N VAL A 114 5.87 -11.93 -24.73
CA VAL A 114 5.76 -12.67 -26.01
C VAL A 114 5.07 -11.79 -27.07
N ILE A 115 3.96 -11.14 -26.73
CA ILE A 115 3.25 -10.26 -27.67
C ILE A 115 4.16 -9.11 -28.15
N LEU A 116 4.81 -8.39 -27.19
CA LEU A 116 5.59 -7.21 -27.53
C LEU A 116 6.88 -7.54 -28.28
N PHE A 117 7.64 -8.54 -27.84
CA PHE A 117 9.00 -8.75 -28.30
C PHE A 117 9.14 -9.88 -29.34
N GLU A 118 8.23 -10.86 -29.35
CA GLU A 118 8.28 -11.95 -30.32
C GLU A 118 7.31 -11.73 -31.48
N LYS A 119 6.06 -11.33 -31.18
CA LYS A 119 5.04 -11.12 -32.21
C LYS A 119 5.15 -9.76 -32.89
N LEU A 120 5.18 -8.68 -32.11
CA LEU A 120 5.31 -7.30 -32.64
C LEU A 120 6.75 -6.90 -32.93
N GLN A 121 7.72 -7.73 -32.54
CA GLN A 121 9.16 -7.54 -32.79
C GLN A 121 9.70 -6.17 -32.31
N LEU A 122 9.14 -5.66 -31.21
CA LEU A 122 9.62 -4.41 -30.63
C LEU A 122 11.04 -4.58 -30.04
N PRO A 123 11.84 -3.53 -29.98
CA PRO A 123 13.20 -3.62 -29.47
C PRO A 123 13.22 -4.00 -27.99
N VAL A 124 14.03 -5.01 -27.63
CA VAL A 124 14.19 -5.47 -26.24
C VAL A 124 15.10 -4.51 -25.49
N ILE A 125 14.53 -3.75 -24.55
CA ILE A 125 15.30 -2.79 -23.74
C ILE A 125 15.93 -3.47 -22.53
N LYS A 126 15.19 -4.37 -21.85
CA LYS A 126 15.66 -5.03 -20.62
C LYS A 126 15.15 -6.47 -20.54
N LYS A 127 16.03 -7.37 -20.09
CA LYS A 127 15.69 -8.76 -19.77
C LYS A 127 15.75 -8.99 -18.26
N THR A 128 14.91 -9.90 -17.78
CA THR A 128 14.93 -10.44 -16.40
C THR A 128 15.47 -11.85 -16.40
N LYS A 129 15.67 -12.44 -15.24
CA LYS A 129 16.09 -13.87 -15.12
C LYS A 129 15.08 -14.83 -15.74
N THR A 130 13.81 -14.43 -15.84
CA THR A 130 12.69 -15.27 -16.28
C THR A 130 12.11 -14.88 -17.64
N GLY A 131 12.71 -13.90 -18.34
CA GLY A 131 12.23 -13.46 -19.66
C GLY A 131 12.39 -11.96 -19.91
N TYR A 132 11.44 -11.38 -20.67
CA TYR A 132 11.44 -9.97 -21.00
C TYR A 132 10.89 -9.13 -19.84
N SER A 133 11.49 -7.96 -19.57
CA SER A 133 10.89 -6.99 -18.65
C SER A 133 9.78 -6.22 -19.36
N THR A 134 8.64 -6.11 -18.68
CA THR A 134 7.49 -5.27 -19.09
C THR A 134 7.16 -4.24 -18.02
N ASP A 135 8.18 -3.78 -17.27
CA ASP A 135 8.04 -2.74 -16.25
C ASP A 135 7.62 -1.41 -16.89
N SER A 136 7.02 -0.52 -16.10
CA SER A 136 6.54 0.79 -16.62
C SER A 136 7.63 1.56 -17.33
N SER A 137 8.86 1.60 -16.79
CA SER A 137 9.99 2.28 -17.43
C SER A 137 10.38 1.70 -18.79
N VAL A 138 10.25 0.37 -18.97
CA VAL A 138 10.48 -0.29 -20.27
C VAL A 138 9.37 0.04 -21.25
N LEU A 139 8.11 0.03 -20.81
CA LEU A 139 6.97 0.39 -21.66
C LEU A 139 7.02 1.87 -22.05
N GLU A 140 7.33 2.77 -21.13
CA GLU A 140 7.50 4.21 -21.41
C GLU A 140 8.56 4.46 -22.48
N ALA A 141 9.68 3.76 -22.43
CA ALA A 141 10.73 3.84 -23.44
C ALA A 141 10.31 3.26 -24.82
N LEU A 142 9.20 2.51 -24.88
CA LEU A 142 8.64 1.96 -26.10
C LEU A 142 7.38 2.72 -26.58
N SER A 143 6.98 3.79 -25.90
CA SER A 143 5.70 4.49 -26.11
C SER A 143 5.53 5.06 -27.53
N ASP A 144 6.63 5.40 -28.19
CA ASP A 144 6.71 5.90 -29.56
C ASP A 144 6.81 4.79 -30.63
N LYS A 145 6.97 3.53 -30.23
CA LYS A 145 7.19 2.41 -31.16
C LYS A 145 5.90 1.73 -31.59
N HIS A 146 4.87 1.70 -30.73
CA HIS A 146 3.60 1.10 -31.06
C HIS A 146 2.46 1.69 -30.21
N PRO A 147 1.28 2.01 -30.80
CA PRO A 147 0.16 2.64 -30.09
C PRO A 147 -0.38 1.79 -28.93
N MET A 148 -0.29 0.46 -29.03
CA MET A 148 -0.71 -0.47 -27.98
C MET A 148 0.04 -0.23 -26.64
N ILE A 149 1.29 0.27 -26.68
CA ILE A 149 2.08 0.51 -25.46
C ILE A 149 1.41 1.53 -24.54
N ASN A 150 0.93 2.64 -25.12
CA ASN A 150 0.23 3.67 -24.35
C ASN A 150 -1.10 3.15 -23.79
N LYS A 151 -1.81 2.29 -24.52
CA LYS A 151 -3.03 1.63 -24.03
C LYS A 151 -2.74 0.71 -22.86
N ILE A 152 -1.65 -0.06 -22.90
CA ILE A 152 -1.21 -0.94 -21.80
C ILE A 152 -0.86 -0.13 -20.55
N LEU A 153 -0.11 0.98 -20.69
CA LEU A 153 0.22 1.86 -19.57
C LEU A 153 -1.05 2.44 -18.92
N GLN A 154 -2.00 2.92 -19.72
CA GLN A 154 -3.28 3.44 -19.24
C GLN A 154 -4.12 2.33 -18.56
N PHE A 155 -4.22 1.17 -19.17
CA PHE A 155 -4.94 0.01 -18.64
C PHE A 155 -4.40 -0.38 -17.24
N ARG A 156 -3.07 -0.50 -17.11
CA ARG A 156 -2.43 -0.83 -15.83
C ARG A 156 -2.66 0.25 -14.77
N ALA A 157 -2.61 1.51 -15.15
CA ALA A 157 -2.89 2.62 -14.23
C ALA A 157 -4.34 2.56 -13.72
N LEU A 158 -5.32 2.34 -14.62
CA LEU A 158 -6.74 2.18 -14.25
C LEU A 158 -6.96 0.95 -13.37
N LYS A 159 -6.44 -0.21 -13.74
CA LYS A 159 -6.58 -1.44 -12.93
C LYS A 159 -5.95 -1.28 -11.54
N LYS A 160 -4.84 -0.57 -11.42
CA LYS A 160 -4.23 -0.26 -10.13
C LYS A 160 -5.11 0.68 -9.29
N LEU A 161 -5.68 1.73 -9.90
CA LEU A 161 -6.61 2.63 -9.21
C LEU A 161 -7.84 1.86 -8.70
N ILE A 162 -8.44 1.02 -9.53
CA ILE A 162 -9.61 0.23 -9.16
C ILE A 162 -9.25 -0.72 -8.01
N SER A 163 -8.24 -1.57 -8.19
CA SER A 163 -7.92 -2.63 -7.22
C SER A 163 -7.36 -2.11 -5.90
N THR A 164 -6.52 -1.08 -5.95
CA THR A 164 -5.82 -0.60 -4.73
C THR A 164 -6.68 0.37 -3.94
N TYR A 165 -7.38 1.28 -4.62
CA TYR A 165 -8.10 2.35 -3.95
C TYR A 165 -9.61 2.07 -3.86
N LEU A 166 -10.27 1.68 -4.97
CA LEU A 166 -11.73 1.52 -4.95
C LEU A 166 -12.13 0.19 -4.30
N ASP A 167 -11.56 -0.93 -4.76
CA ASP A 167 -11.83 -2.25 -4.16
C ASP A 167 -11.22 -2.38 -2.76
N GLY A 168 -10.11 -1.67 -2.49
CA GLY A 168 -9.46 -1.68 -1.18
C GLY A 168 -10.21 -0.87 -0.12
N LEU A 169 -10.88 0.22 -0.49
CA LEU A 169 -11.63 1.07 0.45
C LEU A 169 -13.04 0.52 0.75
N GLU A 170 -13.69 -0.08 -0.24
CA GLU A 170 -15.07 -0.58 -0.12
C GLU A 170 -15.31 -1.45 1.13
N PRO A 171 -14.48 -2.49 1.42
CA PRO A 171 -14.68 -3.36 2.58
C PRO A 171 -14.37 -2.68 3.92
N LEU A 172 -13.71 -1.52 3.93
CA LEU A 172 -13.40 -0.78 5.14
C LEU A 172 -14.51 0.18 5.57
N ILE A 173 -15.49 0.41 4.70
CA ILE A 173 -16.62 1.29 5.00
C ILE A 173 -17.56 0.57 5.96
N VAL A 174 -17.75 1.14 7.15
CA VAL A 174 -18.75 0.66 8.12
C VAL A 174 -20.13 1.06 7.64
N PRO A 175 -21.03 0.11 7.30
CA PRO A 175 -22.32 0.42 6.66
C PRO A 175 -23.22 1.33 7.51
N GLU A 176 -23.18 1.18 8.84
CA GLU A 176 -24.04 1.92 9.77
C GLU A 176 -23.68 3.40 9.86
N THR A 177 -22.41 3.75 9.62
CA THR A 177 -21.91 5.11 9.76
C THR A 177 -21.51 5.75 8.43
N GLY A 178 -21.30 4.95 7.37
CA GLY A 178 -20.73 5.39 6.11
C GLY A 178 -19.28 5.88 6.26
N ARG A 179 -18.56 5.43 7.29
CA ARG A 179 -17.22 5.90 7.63
C ARG A 179 -16.19 4.80 7.53
N ILE A 180 -14.95 5.21 7.29
CA ILE A 180 -13.76 4.39 7.46
C ILE A 180 -13.04 4.87 8.72
N TYR A 181 -12.63 3.93 9.55
CA TYR A 181 -11.83 4.14 10.75
C TYR A 181 -10.43 3.54 10.49
N THR A 182 -9.39 4.31 10.75
CA THR A 182 -7.98 3.94 10.48
C THR A 182 -7.25 3.62 11.76
#